data_775fcb7747aeb7ffc2a2c4b8df878d46
#
_entry.id   775fcb7747aeb7ffc2a2c4b8df878d46
#
_cell.length_a   1.000
_cell.length_b   1.000
_cell.length_c   1.000
_cell.angle_alpha   90.00
_cell.angle_beta   90.00
_cell.angle_gamma   90.00
#
_symmetry.space_group_name_H-M   'P 1'
#
loop_
_entity.id
_entity.type
_entity.pdbx_description
1 polymer ?
#
loop_
_entity_poly.entity_id
_entity_poly.type
_entity_poly.pdbx_seq_one_letter_code
_entity_poly.pdbx_strand_id
1 'polypeptide(L)'
;MTAAAERLEELRREILARWRSRYVWRAFGIGFLVALLFFLPFMIYDNGYFLFYGDYNVQQVPFYRMCHDAVRSGNIGWSWTTDLGANFIGSYSFYLLGSPFFWLTIPFPSEAVPYLMGPLLILKFACASATGAHYLRRYVIRADAAVLGGLLYAFSGFSVYNIFFNHFHEAIVFFPLLLWALDEYMATRRRGVFALFVFVCCFVNYYFFVGQVVFTLIYFFLRLIVRDWKLNLRDFLLLFCEAVTGVLLSCVLLVPTVLAVVQNPRVDNPPEGWSALLYGWNQRYIHILECFFFPPDIPARPNFTPDSEAKWASLGAWLPLFSMTGVIGFLQKRGKHWLKTLLPLLFLMAF
;
A
#
# COMPACT_ATOMS: atom_id res chain seq x y z
N MET A 1 4.91 -4.58 -48.35
CA MET A 1 3.91 -3.86 -47.50
C MET A 1 3.62 -2.54 -48.19
N THR A 2 2.36 -2.15 -48.37
CA THR A 2 2.02 -0.90 -49.05
C THR A 2 2.22 0.28 -48.05
N ALA A 3 2.65 1.44 -48.54
CA ALA A 3 2.84 2.67 -47.71
C ALA A 3 1.61 3.00 -46.84
N ALA A 4 0.42 2.57 -47.25
CA ALA A 4 -0.82 2.67 -46.49
C ALA A 4 -0.84 1.76 -45.24
N ALA A 5 -0.26 0.55 -45.33
CA ALA A 5 -0.18 -0.40 -44.22
C ALA A 5 0.84 0.09 -43.16
N GLU A 6 1.96 0.68 -43.57
CA GLU A 6 2.95 1.25 -42.68
C GLU A 6 2.38 2.48 -41.91
N ARG A 7 1.65 3.32 -42.62
CA ARG A 7 1.00 4.49 -41.99
C ARG A 7 -0.12 4.11 -41.02
N LEU A 8 -0.84 3.03 -41.29
CA LEU A 8 -1.85 2.47 -40.38
C LEU A 8 -1.21 1.88 -39.12
N GLU A 9 -0.07 1.21 -39.27
CA GLU A 9 0.67 0.65 -38.12
C GLU A 9 1.32 1.76 -37.27
N GLU A 10 1.80 2.82 -37.88
CA GLU A 10 2.34 3.98 -37.19
C GLU A 10 1.25 4.74 -36.41
N LEU A 11 0.09 5.00 -37.03
CA LEU A 11 -1.09 5.55 -36.37
C LEU A 11 -1.58 4.66 -35.21
N ARG A 12 -1.57 3.37 -35.41
CA ARG A 12 -1.92 2.38 -34.37
C ARG A 12 -0.93 2.42 -33.20
N ARG A 13 0.38 2.57 -33.49
CA ARG A 13 1.42 2.73 -32.44
C ARG A 13 1.25 4.04 -31.69
N GLU A 14 0.97 5.14 -32.37
CA GLU A 14 0.70 6.46 -31.73
C GLU A 14 -0.58 6.44 -30.90
N ILE A 15 -1.67 5.87 -31.41
CA ILE A 15 -2.91 5.71 -30.66
C ILE A 15 -2.68 4.83 -29.44
N LEU A 16 -1.99 3.69 -29.57
CA LEU A 16 -1.65 2.81 -28.47
C LEU A 16 -0.70 3.48 -27.46
N ALA A 17 0.24 4.29 -27.91
CA ALA A 17 1.12 5.07 -27.03
C ALA A 17 0.34 6.15 -26.25
N ARG A 18 -0.55 6.89 -26.91
CA ARG A 18 -1.46 7.83 -26.27
C ARG A 18 -2.45 7.15 -25.31
N TRP A 19 -2.94 5.97 -25.66
CA TRP A 19 -3.79 5.17 -24.76
C TRP A 19 -3.01 4.60 -23.57
N ARG A 20 -1.73 4.22 -23.75
CA ARG A 20 -0.86 3.80 -22.67
C ARG A 20 -0.68 4.88 -21.60
N SER A 21 -0.49 6.12 -21.99
CA SER A 21 -0.33 7.23 -21.03
C SER A 21 -1.64 7.64 -20.35
N ARG A 22 -2.80 7.42 -20.99
CA ARG A 22 -4.11 7.84 -20.47
C ARG A 22 -4.73 6.90 -19.45
N TYR A 23 -4.42 5.60 -19.44
CA TYR A 23 -5.06 4.65 -18.53
C TYR A 23 -4.73 4.94 -17.06
N VAL A 24 -3.53 5.39 -16.75
CA VAL A 24 -3.12 5.79 -15.40
C VAL A 24 -3.97 6.97 -14.93
N TRP A 25 -4.10 8.00 -15.77
CA TRP A 25 -4.93 9.17 -15.46
C TRP A 25 -6.43 8.85 -15.39
N ARG A 26 -6.90 7.89 -16.19
CA ARG A 26 -8.27 7.37 -16.10
C ARG A 26 -8.48 6.64 -14.77
N ALA A 27 -7.56 5.79 -14.35
CA ALA A 27 -7.62 5.10 -13.07
C ALA A 27 -7.60 6.11 -11.91
N PHE A 28 -6.71 7.10 -11.97
CA PHE A 28 -6.66 8.20 -11.02
C PHE A 28 -7.98 8.97 -10.97
N GLY A 29 -8.48 9.44 -12.11
CA GLY A 29 -9.69 10.27 -12.18
C GLY A 29 -10.95 9.53 -11.72
N ILE A 30 -11.11 8.25 -12.10
CA ILE A 30 -12.24 7.43 -11.65
C ILE A 30 -12.08 7.13 -10.15
N GLY A 31 -10.88 6.76 -9.69
CA GLY A 31 -10.62 6.52 -8.26
C GLY A 31 -10.86 7.78 -7.42
N PHE A 32 -10.43 8.94 -7.91
CA PHE A 32 -10.72 10.24 -7.28
C PHE A 32 -12.23 10.50 -7.19
N LEU A 33 -12.94 10.32 -8.30
CA LEU A 33 -14.38 10.57 -8.35
C LEU A 33 -15.16 9.62 -7.44
N VAL A 34 -14.83 8.33 -7.43
CA VAL A 34 -15.47 7.35 -6.55
C VAL A 34 -15.22 7.68 -5.09
N ALA A 35 -13.97 7.98 -4.71
CA ALA A 35 -13.63 8.38 -3.35
C ALA A 35 -14.32 9.71 -2.97
N LEU A 36 -14.34 10.69 -3.88
CA LEU A 36 -15.02 11.96 -3.65
C LEU A 36 -16.52 11.76 -3.41
N LEU A 37 -17.21 11.00 -4.26
CA LEU A 37 -18.63 10.73 -4.12
C LEU A 37 -18.96 10.00 -2.82
N PHE A 38 -18.04 9.16 -2.33
CA PHE A 38 -18.21 8.45 -1.07
C PHE A 38 -17.94 9.35 0.15
N PHE A 39 -16.82 10.08 0.17
CA PHE A 39 -16.40 10.83 1.36
C PHE A 39 -17.01 12.23 1.46
N LEU A 40 -17.34 12.89 0.33
CA LEU A 40 -17.85 14.25 0.30
C LEU A 40 -19.14 14.45 1.12
N PRO A 41 -20.15 13.55 1.08
CA PRO A 41 -21.36 13.71 1.89
C PRO A 41 -21.06 13.78 3.39
N PHE A 42 -20.12 12.97 3.88
CA PHE A 42 -19.70 13.00 5.28
C PHE A 42 -18.97 14.31 5.63
N MET A 43 -18.10 14.76 4.74
CA MET A 43 -17.40 16.05 4.91
C MET A 43 -18.36 17.24 4.93
N ILE A 44 -19.40 17.22 4.10
CA ILE A 44 -20.44 18.27 4.11
C ILE A 44 -21.21 18.22 5.43
N TYR A 45 -21.60 17.02 5.89
CA TYR A 45 -22.32 16.83 7.14
C TYR A 45 -21.51 17.31 8.35
N ASP A 46 -20.20 17.08 8.35
CA ASP A 46 -19.29 17.44 9.42
C ASP A 46 -18.64 18.84 9.22
N ASN A 47 -19.30 19.75 8.50
CA ASN A 47 -18.85 21.14 8.29
C ASN A 47 -17.44 21.26 7.70
N GLY A 48 -17.09 20.40 6.77
CA GLY A 48 -15.79 20.38 6.07
C GLY A 48 -14.75 19.43 6.68
N TYR A 49 -15.00 18.88 7.86
CA TYR A 49 -14.16 17.82 8.43
C TYR A 49 -14.55 16.45 7.86
N PHE A 50 -13.59 15.54 7.79
CA PHE A 50 -13.89 14.12 7.69
C PHE A 50 -13.67 13.52 9.07
N LEU A 51 -14.77 13.21 9.75
CA LEU A 51 -14.77 12.53 11.04
C LEU A 51 -14.98 11.05 10.82
N PHE A 52 -14.20 10.25 11.51
CA PHE A 52 -14.31 8.81 11.45
C PHE A 52 -14.10 8.19 12.84
N TYR A 53 -14.27 6.91 12.91
CA TYR A 53 -14.21 6.13 14.15
C TYR A 53 -12.76 5.92 14.63
N GLY A 54 -12.59 5.78 15.95
CA GLY A 54 -11.37 5.31 16.60
C GLY A 54 -10.16 6.20 16.37
N ASP A 55 -9.03 5.59 16.05
CA ASP A 55 -7.73 6.25 15.94
C ASP A 55 -7.68 7.36 14.88
N TYR A 56 -8.61 7.41 13.95
CA TYR A 56 -8.66 8.50 12.98
C TYR A 56 -8.84 9.85 13.67
N ASN A 57 -9.87 9.97 14.51
CA ASN A 57 -10.18 11.23 15.19
C ASN A 57 -9.26 11.51 16.38
N VAL A 58 -8.98 10.47 17.20
CA VAL A 58 -8.25 10.66 18.46
C VAL A 58 -6.74 10.68 18.31
N GLN A 59 -6.23 10.20 17.17
CA GLN A 59 -4.80 10.07 16.93
C GLN A 59 -4.36 10.71 15.61
N GLN A 60 -4.93 10.30 14.45
CA GLN A 60 -4.40 10.71 13.16
C GLN A 60 -4.54 12.22 12.91
N VAL A 61 -5.71 12.80 13.19
CA VAL A 61 -5.97 14.23 12.99
C VAL A 61 -5.11 15.09 13.93
N PRO A 62 -5.07 14.84 15.26
CA PRO A 62 -4.18 15.55 16.17
C PRO A 62 -2.69 15.44 15.81
N PHE A 63 -2.23 14.24 15.42
CA PHE A 63 -0.83 14.04 15.05
C PHE A 63 -0.44 14.84 13.81
N TYR A 64 -1.30 14.87 12.77
CA TYR A 64 -1.05 15.69 11.60
C TYR A 64 -0.89 17.17 11.95
N ARG A 65 -1.80 17.72 12.76
CA ARG A 65 -1.73 19.13 13.18
C ARG A 65 -0.50 19.43 14.02
N MET A 66 -0.24 18.60 15.03
CA MET A 66 0.90 18.80 15.93
C MET A 66 2.24 18.67 15.20
N CYS A 67 2.38 17.65 14.33
CA CYS A 67 3.60 17.49 13.54
C CYS A 67 3.77 18.58 12.49
N HIS A 68 2.68 19.06 11.89
CA HIS A 68 2.70 20.23 11.01
C HIS A 68 3.27 21.45 11.74
N ASP A 69 2.81 21.74 12.95
CA ASP A 69 3.28 22.86 13.75
C ASP A 69 4.73 22.68 14.19
N ALA A 70 5.12 21.47 14.57
CA ALA A 70 6.50 21.15 14.94
C ALA A 70 7.46 21.33 13.77
N VAL A 71 7.10 20.87 12.57
CA VAL A 71 7.92 21.04 11.36
C VAL A 71 8.04 22.51 10.98
N ARG A 72 6.94 23.28 11.02
CA ARG A 72 6.97 24.71 10.67
C ARG A 72 7.74 25.56 11.67
N SER A 73 7.73 25.19 12.95
CA SER A 73 8.51 25.88 13.98
C SER A 73 9.96 25.39 14.10
N GLY A 74 10.32 24.30 13.40
CA GLY A 74 11.65 23.68 13.52
C GLY A 74 11.85 22.82 14.76
N ASN A 75 10.81 22.56 15.56
CA ASN A 75 10.86 21.77 16.80
C ASN A 75 10.71 20.27 16.50
N ILE A 76 11.67 19.71 15.78
CA ILE A 76 11.67 18.30 15.31
C ILE A 76 12.55 17.37 16.15
N GLY A 77 13.08 17.82 17.25
CA GLY A 77 13.94 17.05 18.16
C GLY A 77 13.17 16.41 19.30
N TRP A 78 13.27 17.03 20.47
CA TRP A 78 12.55 16.62 21.69
C TRP A 78 11.25 17.41 21.83
N SER A 79 10.14 16.71 22.02
CA SER A 79 8.81 17.33 22.24
C SER A 79 8.40 17.22 23.70
N TRP A 80 8.27 18.35 24.38
CA TRP A 80 7.73 18.41 25.74
C TRP A 80 6.21 18.32 25.78
N THR A 81 5.54 18.49 24.65
CA THR A 81 4.07 18.43 24.53
C THR A 81 3.56 17.03 24.18
N THR A 82 4.46 16.08 23.97
CA THR A 82 4.13 14.68 23.72
C THR A 82 4.34 13.90 25.02
N ASP A 83 3.25 13.41 25.62
CA ASP A 83 3.24 12.76 26.93
C ASP A 83 3.97 13.63 27.99
N LEU A 84 4.98 13.10 28.63
CA LEU A 84 5.83 13.81 29.58
C LEU A 84 7.19 14.24 28.99
N GLY A 85 7.26 14.28 27.69
CA GLY A 85 8.45 14.51 26.88
C GLY A 85 8.88 13.28 26.10
N ALA A 86 8.98 13.42 24.77
CA ALA A 86 9.35 12.32 23.90
C ALA A 86 10.19 12.78 22.72
N ASN A 87 10.96 11.85 22.13
CA ASN A 87 11.64 12.09 20.87
C ASN A 87 10.63 12.19 19.72
N PHE A 88 10.62 13.32 19.02
CA PHE A 88 9.66 13.62 17.96
C PHE A 88 9.73 12.60 16.82
N ILE A 89 10.93 12.26 16.31
CA ILE A 89 11.08 11.32 15.23
C ILE A 89 10.63 9.92 15.66
N GLY A 90 11.04 9.48 16.85
CA GLY A 90 10.65 8.17 17.39
C GLY A 90 9.15 8.03 17.59
N SER A 91 8.46 9.11 17.95
CA SER A 91 7.01 9.10 18.18
C SER A 91 6.19 9.16 16.89
N TYR A 92 6.65 9.91 15.87
CA TYR A 92 5.81 10.27 14.72
C TYR A 92 6.29 9.77 13.36
N SER A 93 7.51 9.22 13.25
CA SER A 93 8.03 8.69 11.99
C SER A 93 7.15 7.62 11.38
N PHE A 94 6.62 6.73 12.21
CA PHE A 94 5.71 5.66 11.79
C PHE A 94 4.43 6.19 11.15
N TYR A 95 3.90 7.30 11.68
CA TYR A 95 2.57 7.78 11.31
C TYR A 95 2.56 8.67 10.07
N LEU A 96 3.61 9.53 9.89
CA LEU A 96 3.46 10.60 8.90
C LEU A 96 4.74 11.27 8.40
N LEU A 97 5.89 11.21 9.12
CA LEU A 97 7.06 12.00 8.73
C LEU A 97 7.64 11.59 7.36
N GLY A 98 7.54 10.31 6.99
CA GLY A 98 7.92 9.82 5.66
C GLY A 98 6.85 10.03 4.58
N SER A 99 5.66 10.52 4.94
CA SER A 99 4.52 10.63 4.05
C SER A 99 4.59 11.82 3.12
N PRO A 100 4.59 11.64 1.78
CA PRO A 100 4.46 12.77 0.86
C PRO A 100 3.13 13.51 1.01
N PHE A 101 2.08 12.82 1.45
CA PHE A 101 0.75 13.44 1.66
C PHE A 101 0.75 14.35 2.88
N PHE A 102 1.47 13.98 3.94
CA PHE A 102 1.68 14.88 5.09
C PHE A 102 2.41 16.16 4.65
N TRP A 103 3.46 16.04 3.86
CA TRP A 103 4.23 17.19 3.40
C TRP A 103 3.42 18.16 2.53
N LEU A 104 2.33 17.70 1.89
CA LEU A 104 1.39 18.58 1.19
C LEU A 104 0.62 19.51 2.13
N THR A 105 0.58 19.24 3.43
CA THR A 105 -0.10 20.13 4.40
C THR A 105 0.74 21.35 4.78
N ILE A 106 2.07 21.25 4.69
CA ILE A 106 3.01 22.24 5.21
C ILE A 106 2.80 23.67 4.66
N PRO A 107 2.42 23.89 3.38
CA PRO A 107 2.14 25.23 2.86
C PRO A 107 0.91 25.92 3.48
N PHE A 108 0.01 25.17 4.12
CA PHE A 108 -1.24 25.68 4.68
C PHE A 108 -1.09 26.10 6.15
N PRO A 109 -1.99 26.95 6.67
CA PRO A 109 -2.00 27.26 8.10
C PRO A 109 -2.44 26.04 8.94
N SER A 110 -2.04 26.03 10.23
CA SER A 110 -2.32 24.93 11.16
C SER A 110 -3.81 24.59 11.27
N GLU A 111 -4.65 25.60 11.27
CA GLU A 111 -6.11 25.49 11.37
C GLU A 111 -6.73 24.77 10.17
N ALA A 112 -6.06 24.80 9.02
CA ALA A 112 -6.53 24.13 7.81
C ALA A 112 -6.22 22.61 7.81
N VAL A 113 -5.24 22.15 8.58
CA VAL A 113 -4.76 20.76 8.57
C VAL A 113 -5.87 19.74 8.80
N PRO A 114 -6.77 19.89 9.79
CA PRO A 114 -7.88 18.94 9.99
C PRO A 114 -8.83 18.86 8.78
N TYR A 115 -9.04 19.97 8.06
CA TYR A 115 -9.87 20.00 6.83
C TYR A 115 -9.19 19.32 5.64
N LEU A 116 -7.87 19.29 5.61
CA LEU A 116 -7.10 18.63 4.54
C LEU A 116 -7.12 17.11 4.67
N MET A 117 -7.43 16.53 5.82
CA MET A 117 -7.38 15.09 6.07
C MET A 117 -8.30 14.31 5.11
N GLY A 118 -9.54 14.76 4.92
CA GLY A 118 -10.49 14.14 3.98
C GLY A 118 -10.02 14.21 2.52
N PRO A 119 -9.70 15.41 1.99
CA PRO A 119 -9.13 15.56 0.65
C PRO A 119 -7.87 14.73 0.41
N LEU A 120 -6.97 14.65 1.38
CA LEU A 120 -5.75 13.82 1.28
C LEU A 120 -6.07 12.32 1.24
N LEU A 121 -7.07 11.87 2.00
CA LEU A 121 -7.54 10.49 1.94
C LEU A 121 -8.10 10.16 0.54
N ILE A 122 -8.93 11.04 -0.02
CA ILE A 122 -9.44 10.92 -1.40
C ILE A 122 -8.27 10.83 -2.40
N LEU A 123 -7.27 11.68 -2.24
CA LEU A 123 -6.07 11.67 -3.08
C LEU A 123 -5.30 10.34 -2.96
N LYS A 124 -5.18 9.76 -1.76
CA LYS A 124 -4.53 8.45 -1.56
C LYS A 124 -5.26 7.34 -2.31
N PHE A 125 -6.59 7.27 -2.26
CA PHE A 125 -7.39 6.32 -3.04
C PHE A 125 -7.18 6.48 -4.55
N ALA A 126 -7.16 7.73 -5.03
CA ALA A 126 -6.89 8.04 -6.43
C ALA A 126 -5.49 7.59 -6.87
N CYS A 127 -4.47 7.90 -6.07
CA CYS A 127 -3.09 7.46 -6.31
C CYS A 127 -2.95 5.94 -6.29
N ALA A 128 -3.57 5.25 -5.32
CA ALA A 128 -3.57 3.79 -5.24
C ALA A 128 -4.22 3.15 -6.48
N SER A 129 -5.33 3.73 -6.97
CA SER A 129 -5.98 3.31 -8.22
C SER A 129 -5.03 3.42 -9.41
N ALA A 130 -4.31 4.52 -9.50
CA ALA A 130 -3.36 4.79 -10.60
C ALA A 130 -2.15 3.87 -10.55
N THR A 131 -1.52 3.70 -9.39
CA THR A 131 -0.33 2.85 -9.20
C THR A 131 -0.65 1.38 -9.37
N GLY A 132 -1.80 0.92 -8.84
CA GLY A 132 -2.32 -0.43 -9.06
C GLY A 132 -2.58 -0.71 -10.54
N ALA A 133 -3.25 0.21 -11.24
CA ALA A 133 -3.47 0.10 -12.68
C ALA A 133 -2.15 0.08 -13.47
N HIS A 134 -1.17 0.90 -13.07
CA HIS A 134 0.15 0.93 -13.72
C HIS A 134 0.87 -0.41 -13.60
N TYR A 135 0.90 -1.01 -12.43
CA TYR A 135 1.47 -2.33 -12.21
C TYR A 135 0.73 -3.41 -13.01
N LEU A 136 -0.59 -3.48 -12.88
CA LEU A 136 -1.42 -4.52 -13.49
C LEU A 136 -1.43 -4.45 -15.02
N ARG A 137 -1.21 -3.27 -15.62
CA ARG A 137 -1.12 -3.11 -17.08
C ARG A 137 -0.03 -3.97 -17.71
N ARG A 138 0.96 -4.37 -16.96
CA ARG A 138 2.03 -5.28 -17.40
C ARG A 138 1.49 -6.70 -17.70
N TYR A 139 0.42 -7.11 -17.03
CA TYR A 139 -0.13 -8.48 -17.08
C TYR A 139 -1.42 -8.60 -17.88
N VAL A 140 -2.09 -7.50 -18.15
CA VAL A 140 -3.36 -7.50 -18.86
C VAL A 140 -3.24 -6.79 -20.21
N ILE A 141 -3.86 -7.36 -21.25
CA ILE A 141 -3.81 -6.82 -22.61
C ILE A 141 -4.66 -5.55 -22.73
N ARG A 142 -5.84 -5.53 -22.09
CA ARG A 142 -6.78 -4.40 -22.19
C ARG A 142 -6.49 -3.37 -21.11
N ALA A 143 -6.37 -2.09 -21.53
CA ALA A 143 -6.17 -0.98 -20.59
C ALA A 143 -7.33 -0.84 -19.60
N ASP A 144 -8.58 -1.11 -20.03
CA ASP A 144 -9.75 -1.06 -19.15
C ASP A 144 -9.69 -2.10 -18.02
N ALA A 145 -9.15 -3.30 -18.32
CA ALA A 145 -8.94 -4.32 -17.30
C ALA A 145 -7.89 -3.90 -16.27
N ALA A 146 -6.84 -3.17 -16.69
CA ALA A 146 -5.87 -2.60 -15.78
C ALA A 146 -6.48 -1.50 -14.89
N VAL A 147 -7.31 -0.63 -15.47
CA VAL A 147 -8.05 0.41 -14.72
C VAL A 147 -8.96 -0.24 -13.69
N LEU A 148 -9.77 -1.23 -14.10
CA LEU A 148 -10.65 -1.95 -13.18
C LEU A 148 -9.85 -2.62 -12.05
N GLY A 149 -8.76 -3.31 -12.39
CA GLY A 149 -7.90 -3.96 -11.40
C GLY A 149 -7.29 -2.96 -10.41
N GLY A 150 -6.86 -1.78 -10.88
CA GLY A 150 -6.36 -0.70 -10.03
C GLY A 150 -7.43 -0.16 -9.07
N LEU A 151 -8.67 0.00 -9.54
CA LEU A 151 -9.79 0.39 -8.71
C LEU A 151 -10.13 -0.69 -7.66
N LEU A 152 -10.22 -1.97 -8.07
CA LEU A 152 -10.46 -3.07 -7.13
C LEU A 152 -9.37 -3.16 -6.06
N TYR A 153 -8.12 -2.92 -6.43
CA TYR A 153 -7.00 -2.86 -5.50
C TYR A 153 -7.14 -1.69 -4.51
N ALA A 154 -7.38 -0.48 -5.01
CA ALA A 154 -7.49 0.72 -4.19
C ALA A 154 -8.67 0.68 -3.21
N PHE A 155 -9.81 0.11 -3.64
CA PHE A 155 -11.02 -0.03 -2.84
C PHE A 155 -11.20 -1.46 -2.26
N SER A 156 -10.09 -2.18 -2.07
CA SER A 156 -10.09 -3.50 -1.44
C SER A 156 -10.53 -3.42 0.03
N GLY A 157 -10.89 -4.58 0.58
CA GLY A 157 -11.26 -4.69 1.98
C GLY A 157 -10.22 -4.14 2.93
N PHE A 158 -8.92 -4.33 2.64
CA PHE A 158 -7.83 -3.74 3.42
C PHE A 158 -7.93 -2.21 3.46
N SER A 159 -8.15 -1.57 2.32
CA SER A 159 -8.23 -0.10 2.25
C SER A 159 -9.46 0.44 2.98
N VAL A 160 -10.60 -0.21 2.79
CA VAL A 160 -11.87 0.21 3.42
C VAL A 160 -11.83 0.01 4.94
N TYR A 161 -11.33 -1.14 5.39
CA TYR A 161 -11.22 -1.43 6.81
C TYR A 161 -10.26 -0.46 7.53
N ASN A 162 -9.12 -0.14 6.89
CA ASN A 162 -8.07 0.66 7.50
C ASN A 162 -8.24 2.19 7.31
N ILE A 163 -9.44 2.69 7.01
CA ILE A 163 -9.69 4.14 6.92
C ILE A 163 -9.29 4.85 8.22
N PHE A 164 -9.51 4.22 9.38
CA PHE A 164 -9.14 4.78 10.67
C PHE A 164 -7.62 4.82 10.93
N PHE A 165 -6.82 4.07 10.15
CA PHE A 165 -5.36 4.16 10.12
C PHE A 165 -4.89 4.86 8.85
N ASN A 166 -5.04 6.17 8.80
CA ASN A 166 -4.77 6.98 7.60
C ASN A 166 -3.39 6.71 6.95
N HIS A 167 -2.37 6.43 7.74
CA HIS A 167 -1.00 6.15 7.27
C HIS A 167 -0.85 4.78 6.60
N PHE A 168 -1.78 3.83 6.79
CA PHE A 168 -1.73 2.52 6.12
C PHE A 168 -2.00 2.64 4.62
N HIS A 169 -2.78 3.63 4.19
CA HIS A 169 -3.09 3.85 2.78
C HIS A 169 -1.87 4.21 1.94
N GLU A 170 -0.83 4.75 2.55
CA GLU A 170 0.40 5.07 1.83
C GLU A 170 1.18 3.83 1.40
N ALA A 171 1.19 2.79 2.23
CA ALA A 171 1.74 1.50 1.84
C ALA A 171 1.02 0.93 0.61
N ILE A 172 -0.31 1.10 0.52
CA ILE A 172 -1.11 0.67 -0.64
C ILE A 172 -0.74 1.47 -1.89
N VAL A 173 -0.51 2.78 -1.76
CA VAL A 173 -0.13 3.64 -2.90
C VAL A 173 1.20 3.22 -3.51
N PHE A 174 2.21 2.91 -2.71
CA PHE A 174 3.59 2.74 -3.20
C PHE A 174 3.98 1.29 -3.47
N PHE A 175 3.34 0.31 -2.83
CA PHE A 175 3.69 -1.10 -3.01
C PHE A 175 3.59 -1.61 -4.46
N PRO A 176 2.56 -1.27 -5.26
CA PRO A 176 2.52 -1.66 -6.68
C PRO A 176 3.72 -1.14 -7.48
N LEU A 177 4.26 0.03 -7.11
CA LEU A 177 5.42 0.61 -7.78
C LEU A 177 6.72 -0.12 -7.42
N LEU A 178 6.85 -0.63 -6.20
CA LEU A 178 7.97 -1.50 -5.81
C LEU A 178 7.99 -2.78 -6.66
N LEU A 179 6.86 -3.45 -6.79
CA LEU A 179 6.73 -4.65 -7.62
C LEU A 179 6.96 -4.34 -9.10
N TRP A 180 6.42 -3.23 -9.59
CA TRP A 180 6.65 -2.77 -10.95
C TRP A 180 8.13 -2.50 -11.22
N ALA A 181 8.85 -1.87 -10.27
CA ALA A 181 10.27 -1.57 -10.40
C ALA A 181 11.13 -2.84 -10.43
N LEU A 182 10.77 -3.85 -9.62
CA LEU A 182 11.40 -5.16 -9.67
C LEU A 182 11.19 -5.84 -11.04
N ASP A 183 9.95 -5.84 -11.53
CA ASP A 183 9.62 -6.38 -12.85
C ASP A 183 10.36 -5.64 -13.97
N GLU A 184 10.48 -4.32 -13.86
CA GLU A 184 11.20 -3.49 -14.81
C GLU A 184 12.70 -3.85 -14.83
N TYR A 185 13.31 -3.99 -13.64
CA TYR A 185 14.69 -4.46 -13.53
C TYR A 185 14.86 -5.84 -14.17
N MET A 186 13.96 -6.78 -13.91
CA MET A 186 14.04 -8.13 -14.46
C MET A 186 13.86 -8.16 -15.99
N ALA A 187 13.05 -7.24 -16.54
CA ALA A 187 12.79 -7.18 -17.99
C ALA A 187 13.88 -6.41 -18.76
N THR A 188 14.36 -5.30 -18.25
CA THR A 188 15.17 -4.33 -18.99
C THR A 188 16.57 -4.11 -18.41
N ARG A 189 16.83 -4.59 -17.21
CA ARG A 189 18.06 -4.30 -16.42
C ARG A 189 18.28 -2.81 -16.16
N ARG A 190 17.20 -2.00 -16.21
CA ARG A 190 17.25 -0.56 -15.89
C ARG A 190 17.59 -0.38 -14.42
N ARG A 191 18.68 0.32 -14.15
CA ARG A 191 19.20 0.53 -12.81
C ARG A 191 18.62 1.76 -12.13
N GLY A 192 18.64 1.73 -10.80
CA GLY A 192 18.25 2.84 -9.93
C GLY A 192 16.74 2.94 -9.68
N VAL A 193 15.89 2.38 -10.55
CA VAL A 193 14.43 2.43 -10.38
C VAL A 193 13.97 1.56 -9.22
N PHE A 194 14.55 0.37 -9.08
CA PHE A 194 14.25 -0.52 -7.96
C PHE A 194 14.72 0.09 -6.63
N ALA A 195 15.96 0.63 -6.60
CA ALA A 195 16.47 1.33 -5.42
C ALA A 195 15.58 2.50 -5.00
N LEU A 196 15.07 3.27 -5.97
CA LEU A 196 14.15 4.39 -5.70
C LEU A 196 12.87 3.91 -4.98
N PHE A 197 12.23 2.83 -5.47
CA PHE A 197 10.99 2.38 -4.85
C PHE A 197 11.21 1.56 -3.57
N VAL A 198 12.37 0.92 -3.39
CA VAL A 198 12.80 0.40 -2.08
C VAL A 198 12.94 1.56 -1.08
N PHE A 199 13.62 2.64 -1.47
CA PHE A 199 13.71 3.85 -0.66
C PHE A 199 12.34 4.42 -0.30
N VAL A 200 11.48 4.65 -1.30
CA VAL A 200 10.15 5.23 -1.07
C VAL A 200 9.32 4.38 -0.12
N CYS A 201 9.23 3.07 -0.32
CA CYS A 201 8.44 2.19 0.54
C CYS A 201 9.00 2.12 1.97
N CYS A 202 10.32 2.04 2.13
CA CYS A 202 10.98 2.04 3.43
C CYS A 202 10.81 3.36 4.18
N PHE A 203 11.00 4.48 3.47
CA PHE A 203 10.93 5.83 4.03
C PHE A 203 9.52 6.24 4.43
N VAL A 204 8.53 5.88 3.61
CA VAL A 204 7.12 6.21 3.83
C VAL A 204 6.56 5.46 5.03
N ASN A 205 6.82 4.14 5.10
CA ASN A 205 6.36 3.35 6.24
C ASN A 205 7.23 2.09 6.43
N TYR A 206 8.22 2.18 7.29
CA TYR A 206 9.15 1.09 7.56
C TYR A 206 8.50 -0.16 8.16
N TYR A 207 7.38 -0.04 8.88
CA TYR A 207 6.65 -1.18 9.45
C TYR A 207 6.06 -2.05 8.33
N PHE A 208 5.30 -1.44 7.41
CA PHE A 208 4.78 -2.18 6.26
C PHE A 208 5.86 -2.64 5.30
N PHE A 209 6.98 -1.91 5.25
CA PHE A 209 8.10 -2.28 4.39
C PHE A 209 8.66 -3.68 4.73
N VAL A 210 8.66 -4.10 5.99
CA VAL A 210 9.06 -5.47 6.37
C VAL A 210 8.17 -6.51 5.67
N GLY A 211 6.85 -6.36 5.74
CA GLY A 211 5.92 -7.24 5.03
C GLY A 211 6.05 -7.17 3.51
N GLN A 212 6.28 -5.97 2.97
CA GLN A 212 6.54 -5.77 1.54
C GLN A 212 7.82 -6.46 1.08
N VAL A 213 8.89 -6.46 1.89
CA VAL A 213 10.13 -7.22 1.62
C VAL A 213 9.86 -8.70 1.59
N VAL A 214 9.17 -9.24 2.61
CA VAL A 214 8.82 -10.68 2.65
C VAL A 214 8.02 -11.07 1.42
N PHE A 215 6.97 -10.32 1.07
CA PHE A 215 6.20 -10.58 -0.14
C PHE A 215 7.06 -10.50 -1.41
N THR A 216 7.90 -9.48 -1.52
CA THR A 216 8.76 -9.26 -2.69
C THR A 216 9.77 -10.40 -2.86
N LEU A 217 10.32 -10.93 -1.76
CA LEU A 217 11.20 -12.11 -1.78
C LEU A 217 10.46 -13.37 -2.24
N ILE A 218 9.25 -13.62 -1.70
CA ILE A 218 8.41 -14.76 -2.13
C ILE A 218 8.10 -14.64 -3.62
N TYR A 219 7.67 -13.46 -4.06
CA TYR A 219 7.37 -13.16 -5.45
C TYR A 219 8.57 -13.38 -6.37
N PHE A 220 9.74 -12.88 -5.97
CA PHE A 220 10.99 -12.99 -6.70
C PHE A 220 11.44 -14.46 -6.85
N PHE A 221 11.58 -15.18 -5.73
CA PHE A 221 12.04 -16.56 -5.76
C PHE A 221 11.06 -17.50 -6.47
N LEU A 222 9.76 -17.31 -6.27
CA LEU A 222 8.76 -18.11 -6.96
C LEU A 222 8.87 -17.96 -8.48
N ARG A 223 9.03 -16.72 -8.99
CA ARG A 223 9.18 -16.48 -10.43
C ARG A 223 10.47 -17.05 -11.01
N LEU A 224 11.54 -17.14 -10.21
CA LEU A 224 12.76 -17.86 -10.60
C LEU A 224 12.52 -19.39 -10.63
N ILE A 225 11.87 -19.95 -9.61
CA ILE A 225 11.59 -21.39 -9.50
C ILE A 225 10.70 -21.87 -10.66
N VAL A 226 9.65 -21.13 -11.00
CA VAL A 226 8.76 -21.46 -12.13
C VAL A 226 9.40 -21.12 -13.50
N ARG A 227 10.64 -20.63 -13.50
CA ARG A 227 11.42 -20.27 -14.68
C ARG A 227 10.80 -19.16 -15.54
N ASP A 228 9.99 -18.31 -14.94
CA ASP A 228 9.44 -17.14 -15.61
C ASP A 228 10.53 -16.05 -15.76
N TRP A 229 11.44 -15.98 -14.81
CA TRP A 229 12.62 -15.13 -14.83
C TRP A 229 13.91 -15.92 -14.97
N LYS A 230 14.91 -15.28 -15.60
CA LYS A 230 16.29 -15.76 -15.66
C LYS A 230 17.21 -14.68 -15.10
N LEU A 231 18.14 -15.08 -14.24
CA LEU A 231 19.05 -14.16 -13.56
C LEU A 231 20.41 -14.80 -13.45
N ASN A 232 21.46 -14.08 -13.83
CA ASN A 232 22.84 -14.46 -13.57
C ASN A 232 23.32 -13.86 -12.24
N LEU A 233 24.43 -14.34 -11.72
CA LEU A 233 24.97 -13.89 -10.44
C LEU A 233 25.27 -12.38 -10.41
N ARG A 234 25.81 -11.84 -11.51
CA ARG A 234 26.13 -10.41 -11.61
C ARG A 234 24.87 -9.54 -11.45
N ASP A 235 23.81 -9.88 -12.20
CA ASP A 235 22.56 -9.11 -12.15
C ASP A 235 21.85 -9.28 -10.80
N PHE A 236 21.99 -10.45 -10.16
CA PHE A 236 21.51 -10.67 -8.79
C PHE A 236 22.24 -9.76 -7.79
N LEU A 237 23.58 -9.71 -7.84
CA LEU A 237 24.35 -8.84 -6.95
C LEU A 237 24.04 -7.36 -7.19
N LEU A 238 23.81 -6.94 -8.43
CA LEU A 238 23.41 -5.57 -8.74
C LEU A 238 22.01 -5.25 -8.20
N LEU A 239 21.05 -6.17 -8.33
CA LEU A 239 19.71 -6.02 -7.75
C LEU A 239 19.78 -5.93 -6.21
N PHE A 240 20.61 -6.76 -5.59
CA PHE A 240 20.86 -6.71 -4.15
C PHE A 240 21.48 -5.37 -3.73
N CYS A 241 22.46 -4.86 -4.49
CA CYS A 241 23.03 -3.53 -4.25
C CYS A 241 21.98 -2.42 -4.37
N GLU A 242 21.04 -2.52 -5.33
CA GLU A 242 19.91 -1.55 -5.41
C GLU A 242 19.01 -1.61 -4.19
N ALA A 243 18.68 -2.82 -3.71
CA ALA A 243 17.89 -2.98 -2.49
C ALA A 243 18.58 -2.34 -1.28
N VAL A 244 19.88 -2.66 -1.08
CA VAL A 244 20.69 -2.08 0.00
C VAL A 244 20.77 -0.55 -0.13
N THR A 245 21.01 -0.03 -1.33
CA THR A 245 21.05 1.42 -1.56
C THR A 245 19.75 2.10 -1.19
N GLY A 246 18.59 1.52 -1.57
CA GLY A 246 17.28 2.06 -1.21
C GLY A 246 17.07 2.13 0.30
N VAL A 247 17.45 1.09 1.04
CA VAL A 247 17.39 1.08 2.51
C VAL A 247 18.36 2.10 3.11
N LEU A 248 19.59 2.17 2.61
CA LEU A 248 20.58 3.15 3.10
C LEU A 248 20.12 4.60 2.93
N LEU A 249 19.46 4.93 1.81
CA LEU A 249 18.86 6.24 1.61
C LEU A 249 17.75 6.55 2.64
N SER A 250 17.05 5.52 3.13
CA SER A 250 16.00 5.67 4.15
C SER A 250 16.59 5.87 5.56
N CYS A 251 17.88 5.63 5.78
CA CYS A 251 18.50 5.69 7.11
C CYS A 251 18.44 7.08 7.74
N VAL A 252 18.23 8.13 6.97
CA VAL A 252 18.02 9.49 7.50
C VAL A 252 16.81 9.54 8.46
N LEU A 253 15.78 8.75 8.22
CA LEU A 253 14.62 8.61 9.10
C LEU A 253 14.66 7.29 9.90
N LEU A 254 15.13 6.20 9.28
CA LEU A 254 15.11 4.88 9.86
C LEU A 254 16.06 4.75 11.07
N VAL A 255 17.28 5.28 10.99
CA VAL A 255 18.26 5.16 12.10
C VAL A 255 17.79 5.90 13.35
N PRO A 256 17.37 7.18 13.30
CA PRO A 256 16.83 7.86 14.48
C PRO A 256 15.61 7.14 15.07
N THR A 257 14.75 6.58 14.20
CA THR A 257 13.59 5.80 14.63
C THR A 257 13.99 4.52 15.36
N VAL A 258 14.91 3.74 14.81
CA VAL A 258 15.39 2.49 15.44
C VAL A 258 16.02 2.81 16.79
N LEU A 259 16.85 3.83 16.88
CA LEU A 259 17.48 4.24 18.15
C LEU A 259 16.44 4.63 19.22
N ALA A 260 15.34 5.25 18.81
CA ALA A 260 14.25 5.59 19.74
C ALA A 260 13.42 4.36 20.13
N VAL A 261 13.12 3.46 19.18
CA VAL A 261 12.31 2.27 19.41
C VAL A 261 13.02 1.22 20.26
N VAL A 262 14.33 1.03 20.10
CA VAL A 262 15.13 0.08 20.89
C VAL A 262 15.05 0.38 22.39
N GLN A 263 14.80 1.63 22.78
CA GLN A 263 14.63 2.02 24.18
C GLN A 263 13.21 1.76 24.73
N ASN A 264 12.30 1.23 23.90
CA ASN A 264 10.92 0.98 24.32
C ASN A 264 10.80 -0.40 24.96
N PRO A 265 10.30 -0.52 26.22
CA PRO A 265 10.17 -1.81 26.92
C PRO A 265 9.29 -2.84 26.19
N ARG A 266 8.43 -2.43 25.25
CA ARG A 266 7.62 -3.35 24.44
C ARG A 266 8.44 -4.19 23.47
N VAL A 267 9.67 -3.77 23.15
CA VAL A 267 10.57 -4.51 22.25
C VAL A 267 11.26 -5.67 22.98
N ASP A 268 11.28 -5.63 24.32
CA ASP A 268 11.99 -6.63 25.14
C ASP A 268 11.27 -7.96 25.23
N ASN A 269 10.00 -8.04 24.80
CA ASN A 269 9.19 -9.27 24.84
C ASN A 269 8.65 -9.64 23.44
N PRO A 270 9.51 -10.05 22.49
CA PRO A 270 9.01 -10.53 21.20
C PRO A 270 8.27 -11.86 21.36
N PRO A 271 7.29 -12.18 20.47
CA PRO A 271 6.69 -13.49 20.43
C PRO A 271 7.75 -14.56 20.19
N GLU A 272 7.78 -15.59 21.04
CA GLU A 272 8.76 -16.68 20.97
C GLU A 272 8.13 -18.03 20.61
N GLY A 273 8.90 -18.90 19.92
CA GLY A 273 8.47 -20.23 19.56
C GLY A 273 7.20 -20.26 18.71
N TRP A 274 6.28 -21.14 19.04
CA TRP A 274 5.02 -21.31 18.31
C TRP A 274 4.10 -20.08 18.37
N SER A 275 4.21 -19.25 19.39
CA SER A 275 3.42 -18.01 19.51
C SER A 275 3.75 -16.99 18.41
N ALA A 276 4.90 -17.10 17.76
CA ALA A 276 5.27 -16.29 16.60
C ALA A 276 4.62 -16.77 15.29
N LEU A 277 4.15 -18.02 15.23
CA LEU A 277 3.65 -18.65 14.01
C LEU A 277 2.15 -19.00 14.08
N LEU A 278 1.61 -19.20 15.28
CA LEU A 278 0.23 -19.62 15.48
C LEU A 278 -0.59 -18.47 16.08
N TYR A 279 -1.80 -18.33 15.60
CA TYR A 279 -2.74 -17.37 16.19
C TYR A 279 -3.19 -17.86 17.58
N GLY A 280 -3.22 -16.97 18.56
CA GLY A 280 -3.69 -17.28 19.92
C GLY A 280 -5.18 -17.63 20.04
N TRP A 281 -5.96 -17.36 18.97
CA TRP A 281 -7.40 -17.56 18.92
C TRP A 281 -7.78 -18.45 17.75
N ASN A 282 -8.33 -19.62 18.01
CA ASN A 282 -8.70 -20.59 16.97
C ASN A 282 -9.72 -20.06 15.97
N GLN A 283 -10.61 -19.15 16.39
CA GLN A 283 -11.61 -18.52 15.52
C GLN A 283 -10.98 -17.68 14.39
N ARG A 284 -9.76 -17.19 14.56
CA ARG A 284 -9.05 -16.44 13.50
C ARG A 284 -8.89 -17.24 12.21
N TYR A 285 -8.71 -18.53 12.29
CA TYR A 285 -8.61 -19.38 11.10
C TYR A 285 -9.88 -19.38 10.25
N ILE A 286 -11.06 -19.34 10.88
CA ILE A 286 -12.35 -19.19 10.16
C ILE A 286 -12.47 -17.78 9.58
N HIS A 287 -12.11 -16.76 10.34
CA HIS A 287 -12.18 -15.37 9.88
C HIS A 287 -11.24 -15.06 8.71
N ILE A 288 -10.10 -15.75 8.62
CA ILE A 288 -9.22 -15.65 7.44
C ILE A 288 -9.98 -16.07 6.18
N LEU A 289 -10.75 -17.18 6.24
CA LEU A 289 -11.60 -17.57 5.10
C LEU A 289 -12.65 -16.52 4.78
N GLU A 290 -13.32 -15.99 5.77
CA GLU A 290 -14.33 -14.94 5.61
C GLU A 290 -13.75 -13.70 4.95
N CYS A 291 -12.51 -13.30 5.28
CA CYS A 291 -11.81 -12.14 4.70
C CYS A 291 -11.66 -12.20 3.17
N PHE A 292 -11.72 -13.37 2.56
CA PHE A 292 -11.65 -13.50 1.10
C PHE A 292 -12.99 -13.27 0.41
N PHE A 293 -14.10 -13.50 1.08
CA PHE A 293 -15.43 -13.56 0.46
C PHE A 293 -16.37 -12.46 0.92
N PHE A 294 -16.16 -11.93 2.11
CA PHE A 294 -17.05 -10.94 2.72
C PHE A 294 -16.37 -9.59 2.90
N PRO A 295 -17.12 -8.49 2.77
CA PRO A 295 -16.58 -7.16 3.05
C PRO A 295 -16.19 -7.06 4.53
N PRO A 296 -15.14 -6.29 4.84
CA PRO A 296 -14.74 -6.04 6.21
C PRO A 296 -15.86 -5.31 6.97
N ASP A 297 -16.06 -5.72 8.22
CA ASP A 297 -16.94 -5.01 9.14
C ASP A 297 -16.15 -3.97 9.95
N ILE A 298 -16.86 -3.04 10.55
CA ILE A 298 -16.25 -2.13 11.51
C ILE A 298 -15.74 -2.93 12.73
N PRO A 299 -14.59 -2.56 13.33
CA PRO A 299 -14.00 -3.30 14.44
C PRO A 299 -14.93 -3.52 15.63
N ALA A 300 -15.93 -2.64 15.85
CA ALA A 300 -16.86 -2.74 16.96
C ALA A 300 -18.00 -3.74 16.73
N ARG A 301 -18.23 -4.21 15.50
CA ARG A 301 -19.36 -5.07 15.13
C ARG A 301 -18.95 -6.09 14.10
N PRO A 302 -18.44 -7.26 14.50
CA PRO A 302 -18.11 -8.33 13.57
C PRO A 302 -19.41 -8.90 12.93
N ASN A 303 -19.38 -9.10 11.60
CA ASN A 303 -20.55 -9.53 10.83
C ASN A 303 -21.07 -10.90 11.21
N PHE A 304 -20.17 -11.86 11.41
CA PHE A 304 -20.54 -13.27 11.45
C PHE A 304 -20.25 -13.93 12.80
N THR A 305 -19.47 -13.29 13.64
CA THR A 305 -19.18 -13.80 14.98
C THR A 305 -19.35 -12.73 16.04
N PRO A 306 -20.00 -13.07 17.16
CA PRO A 306 -20.18 -12.14 18.26
C PRO A 306 -18.89 -11.89 19.05
N ASP A 307 -17.80 -12.58 18.73
CA ASP A 307 -16.56 -12.47 19.44
C ASP A 307 -15.79 -11.20 19.04
N SER A 308 -15.63 -10.29 20.01
CA SER A 308 -14.95 -9.02 19.82
C SER A 308 -13.46 -9.16 19.51
N GLU A 309 -12.83 -10.27 19.88
CA GLU A 309 -11.42 -10.50 19.64
C GLU A 309 -11.12 -10.88 18.19
N ALA A 310 -12.09 -11.44 17.49
CA ALA A 310 -11.95 -11.85 16.10
C ALA A 310 -12.05 -10.72 15.08
N LYS A 311 -12.53 -9.54 15.46
CA LYS A 311 -12.75 -8.38 14.57
C LYS A 311 -11.52 -7.97 13.74
N TRP A 312 -10.33 -8.18 14.27
CA TRP A 312 -9.08 -7.82 13.58
C TRP A 312 -8.68 -8.78 12.47
N ALA A 313 -9.32 -9.94 12.37
CA ALA A 313 -9.05 -10.90 11.30
C ALA A 313 -9.69 -10.53 9.96
N SER A 314 -10.65 -9.61 9.93
CA SER A 314 -11.28 -9.12 8.69
C SER A 314 -10.42 -8.13 7.90
N LEU A 315 -9.12 -8.21 8.01
CA LEU A 315 -8.13 -7.33 7.37
C LEU A 315 -7.97 -7.60 5.86
N GLY A 316 -9.05 -7.85 5.19
CA GLY A 316 -9.16 -7.42 3.85
C GLY A 316 -8.45 -8.08 2.70
N ALA A 317 -8.54 -9.39 2.54
CA ALA A 317 -8.32 -10.00 1.22
C ALA A 317 -9.55 -9.83 0.29
N TRP A 318 -10.66 -9.32 0.81
CA TRP A 318 -11.87 -9.08 0.03
C TRP A 318 -11.66 -8.02 -1.05
N LEU A 319 -12.15 -8.35 -2.23
CA LEU A 319 -12.21 -7.44 -3.37
C LEU A 319 -13.67 -7.17 -3.74
N PRO A 320 -14.08 -5.92 -4.03
CA PRO A 320 -15.45 -5.59 -4.36
C PRO A 320 -15.94 -6.27 -5.65
N LEU A 321 -17.26 -6.19 -5.88
CA LEU A 321 -17.91 -6.66 -7.11
C LEU A 321 -17.74 -8.17 -7.38
N PHE A 322 -17.79 -9.00 -6.35
CA PHE A 322 -17.63 -10.46 -6.48
C PHE A 322 -16.33 -10.89 -7.20
N SER A 323 -15.28 -10.08 -7.10
CA SER A 323 -14.03 -10.29 -7.85
C SER A 323 -13.36 -11.63 -7.54
N MET A 324 -13.65 -12.23 -6.37
CA MET A 324 -13.16 -13.57 -6.01
C MET A 324 -13.63 -14.66 -6.99
N THR A 325 -14.79 -14.50 -7.64
CA THR A 325 -15.24 -15.42 -8.71
C THR A 325 -14.27 -15.38 -9.89
N GLY A 326 -13.72 -14.21 -10.20
CA GLY A 326 -12.68 -14.04 -11.21
C GLY A 326 -11.36 -14.74 -10.84
N VAL A 327 -10.96 -14.69 -9.58
CA VAL A 327 -9.78 -15.39 -9.05
C VAL A 327 -9.98 -16.91 -9.17
N ILE A 328 -11.12 -17.42 -8.72
CA ILE A 328 -11.47 -18.85 -8.82
C ILE A 328 -11.49 -19.28 -10.28
N GLY A 329 -12.17 -18.54 -11.16
CA GLY A 329 -12.22 -18.84 -12.60
C GLY A 329 -10.84 -18.82 -13.27
N PHE A 330 -9.94 -17.92 -12.82
CA PHE A 330 -8.56 -17.92 -13.29
C PHE A 330 -7.80 -19.17 -12.84
N LEU A 331 -7.95 -19.61 -11.60
CA LEU A 331 -7.30 -20.83 -11.09
C LEU A 331 -7.78 -22.09 -11.81
N GLN A 332 -9.06 -22.16 -12.18
CA GLN A 332 -9.66 -23.28 -12.91
C GLN A 332 -9.22 -23.34 -14.39
N LYS A 333 -8.81 -22.22 -14.99
CA LYS A 333 -8.35 -22.20 -16.39
C LYS A 333 -7.17 -23.15 -16.60
N ARG A 334 -7.16 -23.87 -17.71
CA ARG A 334 -6.01 -24.69 -18.13
C ARG A 334 -4.83 -23.78 -18.51
N GLY A 335 -3.62 -24.24 -18.24
CA GLY A 335 -2.36 -23.55 -18.56
C GLY A 335 -1.52 -23.22 -17.33
N LYS A 336 -0.22 -23.13 -17.54
CA LYS A 336 0.77 -22.79 -16.48
C LYS A 336 0.91 -21.28 -16.41
N HIS A 337 0.79 -20.71 -15.23
CA HIS A 337 1.04 -19.31 -14.95
C HIS A 337 1.57 -19.18 -13.53
N TRP A 338 2.56 -18.35 -13.28
CA TRP A 338 3.20 -18.20 -11.96
C TRP A 338 2.20 -17.80 -10.86
N LEU A 339 1.17 -17.00 -11.18
CA LEU A 339 0.10 -16.65 -10.23
C LEU A 339 -0.67 -17.87 -9.70
N LYS A 340 -0.76 -18.94 -10.49
CA LYS A 340 -1.44 -20.18 -10.04
C LYS A 340 -0.68 -20.91 -8.94
N THR A 341 0.58 -20.61 -8.76
CA THR A 341 1.40 -21.09 -7.64
C THR A 341 1.43 -20.06 -6.51
N LEU A 342 1.54 -18.78 -6.85
CA LEU A 342 1.61 -17.71 -5.84
C LEU A 342 0.30 -17.59 -5.03
N LEU A 343 -0.86 -17.59 -5.69
CA LEU A 343 -2.14 -17.38 -5.00
C LEU A 343 -2.44 -18.47 -3.96
N PRO A 344 -2.33 -19.79 -4.27
CA PRO A 344 -2.49 -20.83 -3.25
C PRO A 344 -1.43 -20.75 -2.14
N LEU A 345 -0.18 -20.39 -2.47
CA LEU A 345 0.87 -20.21 -1.47
C LEU A 345 0.53 -19.08 -0.49
N LEU A 346 0.12 -17.93 -0.99
CA LEU A 346 -0.29 -16.80 -0.14
C LEU A 346 -1.52 -17.13 0.70
N PHE A 347 -2.47 -17.88 0.13
CA PHE A 347 -3.62 -18.38 0.88
C PHE A 347 -3.20 -19.28 2.03
N LEU A 348 -2.31 -20.25 1.77
CA LEU A 348 -1.79 -21.14 2.82
C LEU A 348 -0.96 -20.40 3.88
N MET A 349 -0.23 -19.36 3.49
CA MET A 349 0.56 -18.54 4.44
C MET A 349 -0.31 -17.65 5.34
N ALA A 350 -1.56 -17.40 4.98
CA ALA A 350 -2.50 -16.69 5.83
C ALA A 350 -3.00 -17.52 7.02
N PHE A 351 -2.90 -18.85 6.91
CA PHE A 351 -3.24 -19.80 7.96
C PHE A 351 -2.02 -20.18 8.79
#